data_2d0f286d24489479e1b2091819cc1e98
#
_entry.id   2d0f286d24489479e1b2091819cc1e98
#
_cell.length_a   1.000
_cell.length_b   1.000
_cell.length_c   1.000
_cell.angle_alpha   90.00
_cell.angle_beta   90.00
_cell.angle_gamma   90.00
#
_symmetry.space_group_name_H-M   'P 1'
#
loop_
_entity.id
_entity.type
_entity.pdbx_description
1 polymer ?
#
loop_
_entity_poly.entity_id
_entity_poly.type
_entity_poly.pdbx_seq_one_letter_code
_entity_poly.pdbx_strand_id
1 'polypeptide(L)'
;MDENIDNEVIIDRSSLSITAPMVVNELYDGILYSGFFGNLDSARMRSICDAMLALVKEKEANFIIVDLSCTEIIDTPIASLLIQTAAILKLTGVEIVFCGIQSLVARSIVNADMNLESLLFKKNLKTALRYCLDQLQLEIKQTQNA
;
A
#
# COMPACT_ATOMS: atom_id res chain seq x y z
N MET A 1 15.70 18.37 -14.95
CA MET A 1 15.31 19.21 -13.84
C MET A 1 14.18 18.55 -13.11
N ASP A 2 14.38 18.13 -12.07
CA ASP A 2 13.80 17.85 -10.75
C ASP A 2 12.26 17.75 -10.64
N GLU A 3 11.60 17.26 -11.67
CA GLU A 3 10.15 17.12 -11.68
C GLU A 3 9.64 15.81 -11.03
N ASN A 4 10.54 15.00 -10.48
CA ASN A 4 10.16 13.71 -9.89
C ASN A 4 10.17 13.68 -8.36
N ILE A 5 10.21 14.85 -7.73
CA ILE A 5 10.22 14.94 -6.26
C ILE A 5 8.79 14.87 -5.69
N ASP A 6 7.78 15.05 -6.53
CA ASP A 6 6.40 15.21 -6.07
C ASP A 6 5.66 13.90 -5.73
N ASN A 7 6.26 12.76 -5.96
CA ASN A 7 5.64 11.46 -5.68
C ASN A 7 6.26 10.71 -4.50
N GLU A 8 7.32 11.23 -3.94
CA GLU A 8 7.78 10.76 -2.65
C GLU A 8 7.02 11.52 -1.57
N VAL A 9 6.37 10.80 -0.68
CA VAL A 9 6.05 11.37 0.62
C VAL A 9 7.40 11.63 1.27
N ILE A 10 7.95 12.82 1.02
CA ILE A 10 9.20 13.23 1.62
C ILE A 10 8.95 13.36 3.10
N ILE A 11 9.34 12.37 3.76
CA ILE A 11 9.53 12.33 5.17
C ILE A 11 10.52 13.43 5.51
N ASP A 12 10.06 14.40 6.26
CA ASP A 12 10.92 15.45 6.74
C ASP A 12 12.15 14.85 7.42
N ARG A 13 13.29 14.96 6.77
CA ARG A 13 14.57 14.44 7.25
C ARG A 13 15.04 15.12 8.53
N SER A 14 14.39 16.20 8.94
CA SER A 14 14.74 16.90 10.18
C SER A 14 14.21 16.21 11.43
N SER A 15 13.30 15.26 11.28
CA SER A 15 12.75 14.49 12.39
C SER A 15 12.93 12.98 12.20
N LEU A 16 14.16 12.54 12.13
CA LEU A 16 14.54 11.14 11.91
C LEU A 16 13.91 10.12 12.88
N SER A 17 13.33 10.57 13.96
CA SER A 17 12.74 9.70 14.98
C SER A 17 11.26 9.39 14.75
N ILE A 18 10.59 10.05 13.84
CA ILE A 18 9.12 9.99 13.71
C ILE A 18 8.69 9.39 12.38
N THR A 19 9.58 9.19 11.47
CA THR A 19 9.24 8.83 10.11
C THR A 19 9.08 7.34 9.93
N ALA A 20 7.84 6.94 9.72
CA ALA A 20 7.62 5.63 9.13
C ALA A 20 8.03 5.69 7.67
N PRO A 21 9.00 4.89 7.30
CA PRO A 21 9.45 4.86 5.92
C PRO A 21 8.37 4.22 5.05
N MET A 22 7.71 5.07 4.31
CA MET A 22 6.72 4.69 3.33
C MET A 22 7.07 5.41 2.02
N VAL A 23 7.11 4.66 0.95
CA VAL A 23 7.19 5.20 -0.41
C VAL A 23 5.82 5.06 -1.04
N VAL A 24 5.33 6.12 -1.66
CA VAL A 24 4.09 6.06 -2.43
C VAL A 24 4.35 6.62 -3.82
N ASN A 25 4.01 5.86 -4.83
CA ASN A 25 4.13 6.25 -6.23
C ASN A 25 2.88 5.87 -7.00
N GLU A 26 2.53 6.67 -8.00
CA GLU A 26 1.55 6.28 -8.98
C GLU A 26 2.24 5.38 -10.03
N LEU A 27 1.77 4.15 -10.17
CA LEU A 27 2.30 3.20 -11.15
C LEU A 27 1.63 3.38 -12.52
N TYR A 28 0.37 3.68 -12.50
CA TYR A 28 -0.46 3.93 -13.66
C TYR A 28 -1.68 4.75 -13.23
N ASP A 29 -2.37 5.39 -14.15
CA ASP A 29 -3.55 6.18 -13.85
C ASP A 29 -4.56 5.39 -13.01
N GLY A 30 -4.80 5.82 -11.79
CA GLY A 30 -5.71 5.18 -10.86
C GLY A 30 -5.10 4.03 -10.04
N ILE A 31 -3.82 3.70 -10.20
CA ILE A 31 -3.13 2.66 -9.44
C ILE A 31 -1.96 3.27 -8.66
N LEU A 32 -2.07 3.32 -7.35
CA LEU A 32 -1.00 3.74 -6.47
C LEU A 32 -0.24 2.53 -5.92
N TYR A 33 1.03 2.72 -5.67
CA TYR A 33 1.90 1.78 -4.97
C TYR A 33 2.38 2.39 -3.67
N SER A 34 2.30 1.63 -2.59
CA SER A 34 2.84 1.99 -1.30
C SER A 34 3.71 0.86 -0.76
N GLY A 35 4.98 1.14 -0.54
CA GLY A 35 5.91 0.20 0.09
C GLY A 35 6.21 0.62 1.51
N PHE A 36 6.17 -0.32 2.45
CA PHE A 36 6.53 -0.11 3.84
C PHE A 36 7.83 -0.81 4.15
N PHE A 37 8.65 -0.19 4.98
CA PHE A 37 9.91 -0.76 5.43
C PHE A 37 10.31 -0.24 6.81
N GLY A 38 11.14 -1.01 7.51
CA GLY A 38 11.59 -0.69 8.85
C GLY A 38 10.57 -1.06 9.93
N ASN A 39 10.75 -0.49 11.10
CA ASN A 39 9.89 -0.74 12.26
C ASN A 39 8.71 0.22 12.28
N LEU A 40 7.52 -0.35 12.32
CA LEU A 40 6.27 0.39 12.40
C LEU A 40 5.75 0.37 13.85
N ASP A 41 5.45 1.53 14.40
CA ASP A 41 4.68 1.67 15.63
C ASP A 41 3.28 2.22 15.35
N SER A 42 2.39 2.17 16.33
CA SER A 42 0.99 2.58 16.16
C SER A 42 0.83 4.05 15.77
N ALA A 43 1.66 4.95 16.29
CA ALA A 43 1.57 6.37 15.97
C ALA A 43 1.97 6.64 14.51
N ARG A 44 3.06 6.01 14.07
CA ARG A 44 3.52 6.09 12.67
C ARG A 44 2.51 5.47 11.72
N MET A 45 1.94 4.34 12.12
CA MET A 45 0.95 3.65 11.29
C MET A 45 -0.31 4.48 11.09
N ARG A 46 -0.79 5.19 12.12
CA ARG A 46 -1.92 6.11 11.99
C ARG A 46 -1.61 7.23 11.00
N SER A 47 -0.43 7.83 11.10
CA SER A 47 0.02 8.87 10.16
C SER A 47 0.07 8.36 8.73
N ILE A 48 0.54 7.12 8.54
CA ILE A 48 0.57 6.47 7.23
C ILE A 48 -0.85 6.27 6.69
N CYS A 49 -1.75 5.74 7.51
CA CYS A 49 -3.13 5.52 7.10
C CYS A 49 -3.84 6.82 6.71
N ASP A 50 -3.64 7.88 7.48
CA ASP A 50 -4.20 9.21 7.16
C ASP A 50 -3.62 9.75 5.86
N ALA A 51 -2.32 9.61 5.64
CA ALA A 51 -1.66 10.01 4.42
C ALA A 51 -2.17 9.21 3.20
N MET A 52 -2.38 7.91 3.35
CA MET A 52 -2.94 7.07 2.29
C MET A 52 -4.35 7.51 1.91
N LEU A 53 -5.21 7.78 2.90
CA LEU A 53 -6.57 8.26 2.64
C LEU A 53 -6.58 9.59 1.89
N ALA A 54 -5.73 10.52 2.29
CA ALA A 54 -5.58 11.82 1.63
C ALA A 54 -5.07 11.68 0.20
N LEU A 55 -4.06 10.86 -0.01
CA LEU A 55 -3.43 10.68 -1.31
C LEU A 55 -4.35 9.97 -2.31
N VAL A 56 -5.07 8.96 -1.86
CA VAL A 56 -6.05 8.24 -2.68
C VAL A 56 -7.13 9.20 -3.20
N LYS A 57 -7.58 10.12 -2.35
CA LYS A 57 -8.55 11.15 -2.73
C LYS A 57 -7.96 12.15 -3.72
N GLU A 58 -6.76 12.65 -3.44
CA GLU A 58 -6.06 13.62 -4.30
C GLU A 58 -5.80 13.07 -5.71
N LYS A 59 -5.35 11.82 -5.78
CA LYS A 59 -5.00 11.16 -7.05
C LYS A 59 -6.18 10.48 -7.75
N GLU A 60 -7.36 10.51 -7.15
CA GLU A 60 -8.55 9.81 -7.67
C GLU A 60 -8.26 8.33 -7.99
N ALA A 61 -7.54 7.66 -7.08
CA ALA A 61 -7.10 6.29 -7.27
C ALA A 61 -8.27 5.30 -7.21
N ASN A 62 -8.19 4.26 -8.02
CA ASN A 62 -9.09 3.09 -7.98
C ASN A 62 -8.50 1.99 -7.11
N PHE A 63 -7.18 1.88 -7.10
CA PHE A 63 -6.44 0.87 -6.38
C PHE A 63 -5.25 1.46 -5.66
N ILE A 64 -4.93 0.90 -4.51
CA ILE A 64 -3.64 1.09 -3.87
C ILE A 64 -3.03 -0.27 -3.55
N ILE A 65 -1.85 -0.52 -4.07
CA ILE A 65 -1.08 -1.72 -3.77
C ILE A 65 -0.22 -1.42 -2.55
N VAL A 66 -0.40 -2.21 -1.50
CA VAL A 66 0.40 -2.12 -0.28
C VAL A 66 1.38 -3.29 -0.25
N ASP A 67 2.65 -2.97 -0.46
CA ASP A 67 3.73 -3.94 -0.50
C ASP A 67 4.40 -4.04 0.87
N LEU A 68 4.29 -5.21 1.48
CA LEU A 68 4.84 -5.52 2.79
C LEU A 68 6.10 -6.40 2.70
N SER A 69 6.71 -6.52 1.53
CA SER A 69 7.88 -7.37 1.32
C SER A 69 9.12 -6.94 2.12
N CYS A 70 9.23 -5.65 2.44
CA CYS A 70 10.31 -5.11 3.28
C CYS A 70 9.91 -4.95 4.75
N THR A 71 8.76 -5.47 5.16
CA THR A 71 8.27 -5.45 6.52
C THR A 71 8.36 -6.88 7.08
N GLU A 72 9.23 -7.08 8.05
CA GLU A 72 9.46 -8.41 8.61
C GLU A 72 8.45 -8.77 9.68
N ILE A 73 8.12 -7.82 10.54
CA ILE A 73 7.24 -8.01 11.70
C ILE A 73 6.34 -6.80 11.85
N ILE A 74 5.08 -7.06 12.10
CA ILE A 74 4.12 -6.08 12.64
C ILE A 74 3.40 -6.70 13.82
N ASP A 75 2.98 -5.87 14.76
CA ASP A 75 2.16 -6.35 15.87
C ASP A 75 0.66 -6.36 15.49
N THR A 76 -0.14 -6.98 16.33
CA THR A 76 -1.59 -7.10 16.11
C THR A 76 -2.30 -5.74 15.99
N PRO A 77 -2.00 -4.72 16.82
CA PRO A 77 -2.60 -3.39 16.65
C PRO A 77 -2.29 -2.74 15.31
N ILE A 78 -1.07 -2.89 14.80
CA ILE A 78 -0.68 -2.37 13.48
C ILE A 78 -1.42 -3.10 12.36
N ALA A 79 -1.51 -4.43 12.46
CA ALA A 79 -2.30 -5.22 11.52
C ALA A 79 -3.77 -4.77 11.50
N SER A 80 -4.35 -4.52 12.66
CA SER A 80 -5.73 -4.02 12.80
C SER A 80 -5.90 -2.67 12.10
N LEU A 81 -4.96 -1.74 12.26
CA LEU A 81 -5.00 -0.43 11.60
C LEU A 81 -4.96 -0.56 10.07
N LEU A 82 -4.12 -1.44 9.54
CA LEU A 82 -4.06 -1.71 8.10
C LEU A 82 -5.40 -2.24 7.57
N ILE A 83 -5.98 -3.20 8.26
CA ILE A 83 -7.25 -3.81 7.87
C ILE A 83 -8.39 -2.79 7.93
N GLN A 84 -8.44 -1.99 9.00
CA GLN A 84 -9.43 -0.90 9.13
C GLN A 84 -9.30 0.12 8.01
N THR A 85 -8.08 0.51 7.66
CA THR A 85 -7.82 1.45 6.56
C THR A 85 -8.29 0.87 5.23
N ALA A 86 -8.05 -0.41 4.99
CA ALA A 86 -8.54 -1.11 3.80
C ALA A 86 -10.07 -1.09 3.74
N ALA A 87 -10.74 -1.32 4.86
CA ALA A 87 -12.20 -1.28 4.94
C ALA A 87 -12.75 0.13 4.65
N ILE A 88 -12.13 1.15 5.21
CA ILE A 88 -12.52 2.56 4.95
C ILE A 88 -12.37 2.88 3.46
N LEU A 89 -11.25 2.55 2.86
CA LEU A 89 -10.99 2.80 1.44
C LEU A 89 -12.00 2.07 0.56
N LYS A 90 -12.31 0.83 0.89
CA LYS A 90 -13.30 0.05 0.14
C LYS A 90 -14.68 0.70 0.15
N LEU A 91 -15.10 1.28 1.28
CA LEU A 91 -16.35 2.03 1.36
C LEU A 91 -16.36 3.28 0.47
N THR A 92 -15.21 3.85 0.18
CA THR A 92 -15.06 5.01 -0.72
C THR A 92 -14.85 4.62 -2.18
N GLY A 93 -14.89 3.33 -2.50
CA GLY A 93 -14.73 2.84 -3.86
C GLY A 93 -13.29 2.56 -4.28
N VAL A 94 -12.35 2.55 -3.33
CA VAL A 94 -10.95 2.25 -3.58
C VAL A 94 -10.60 0.90 -2.98
N GLU A 95 -9.94 0.06 -3.75
CA GLU A 95 -9.53 -1.26 -3.29
C GLU A 95 -8.05 -1.28 -2.91
N ILE A 96 -7.76 -1.79 -1.71
CA ILE A 96 -6.39 -2.11 -1.32
C ILE A 96 -6.06 -3.52 -1.76
N VAL A 97 -4.89 -3.67 -2.38
CA VAL A 97 -4.30 -4.96 -2.73
C VAL A 97 -3.01 -5.14 -1.93
N PHE A 98 -3.05 -6.01 -0.94
CA PHE A 98 -1.86 -6.35 -0.17
C PHE A 98 -0.99 -7.36 -0.91
N CYS A 99 0.31 -7.19 -0.88
CA CYS A 99 1.24 -8.15 -1.48
C CYS A 99 2.54 -8.24 -0.70
N GLY A 100 3.32 -9.29 -0.99
CA GLY A 100 4.63 -9.49 -0.39
C GLY A 100 4.60 -9.83 1.10
N ILE A 101 3.51 -10.40 1.61
CA ILE A 101 3.33 -10.66 3.03
C ILE A 101 4.21 -11.83 3.46
N GLN A 102 5.08 -11.58 4.44
CA GLN A 102 5.93 -12.59 5.06
C GLN A 102 5.18 -13.34 6.19
N SER A 103 5.67 -14.52 6.55
CA SER A 103 4.99 -15.42 7.48
C SER A 103 4.65 -14.78 8.84
N LEU A 104 5.55 -14.00 9.41
CA LEU A 104 5.32 -13.34 10.70
C LEU A 104 4.26 -12.24 10.58
N VAL A 105 4.28 -11.50 9.51
CA VAL A 105 3.25 -10.48 9.22
C VAL A 105 1.89 -11.15 9.00
N ALA A 106 1.86 -12.25 8.26
CA ALA A 106 0.64 -13.02 8.05
C ALA A 106 0.02 -13.50 9.36
N ARG A 107 0.84 -13.98 10.30
CA ARG A 107 0.38 -14.38 11.64
C ARG A 107 -0.26 -13.22 12.40
N SER A 108 0.36 -12.06 12.36
CA SER A 108 -0.19 -10.86 13.02
C SER A 108 -1.53 -10.44 12.41
N ILE A 109 -1.67 -10.55 11.10
CA ILE A 109 -2.92 -10.24 10.40
C ILE A 109 -4.03 -11.22 10.81
N VAL A 110 -3.72 -12.51 10.86
CA VAL A 110 -4.68 -13.54 11.29
C VAL A 110 -5.06 -13.36 12.77
N ASN A 111 -4.08 -13.05 13.62
CA ASN A 111 -4.31 -12.83 15.05
C ASN A 111 -5.08 -11.54 15.36
N ALA A 112 -5.20 -10.63 14.42
CA ALA A 112 -6.02 -9.44 14.59
C ALA A 112 -7.53 -9.75 14.65
N ASP A 113 -7.91 -11.00 14.38
CA ASP A 113 -9.29 -11.52 14.47
C ASP A 113 -10.32 -10.63 13.77
N MET A 114 -9.98 -10.21 12.56
CA MET A 114 -10.85 -9.39 11.72
C MET A 114 -11.28 -10.16 10.47
N ASN A 115 -12.38 -9.76 9.89
CA ASN A 115 -12.86 -10.38 8.67
C ASN A 115 -11.93 -10.08 7.50
N LEU A 116 -11.20 -11.07 7.04
CA LEU A 116 -10.25 -11.00 5.93
C LEU A 116 -10.87 -11.33 4.58
N GLU A 117 -12.09 -11.84 4.54
CA GLU A 117 -12.75 -12.29 3.30
C GLU A 117 -12.95 -11.17 2.28
N SER A 118 -13.11 -9.96 2.77
CA SER A 118 -13.30 -8.79 1.93
C SER A 118 -11.99 -8.16 1.45
N LEU A 119 -10.85 -8.65 1.93
CA LEU A 119 -9.53 -8.12 1.62
C LEU A 119 -8.87 -8.91 0.50
N LEU A 120 -8.04 -8.22 -0.25
CA LEU A 120 -7.36 -8.82 -1.39
C LEU A 120 -5.87 -8.95 -1.12
N PHE A 121 -5.38 -10.16 -1.23
CA PHE A 121 -3.98 -10.51 -1.03
C PHE A 121 -3.40 -11.13 -2.30
N LYS A 122 -2.24 -10.67 -2.71
CA LYS A 122 -1.48 -11.23 -3.83
C LYS A 122 -0.08 -11.61 -3.37
N LYS A 123 0.53 -12.55 -4.05
CA LYS A 123 1.84 -13.08 -3.67
C LYS A 123 2.93 -12.01 -3.71
N ASN A 124 2.94 -11.20 -4.74
CA ASN A 124 3.98 -10.18 -4.97
C ASN A 124 3.42 -8.99 -5.75
N LEU A 125 4.26 -7.96 -5.92
CA LEU A 125 3.90 -6.74 -6.65
C LEU A 125 3.47 -7.03 -8.09
N LYS A 126 4.17 -7.91 -8.79
CA LYS A 126 3.85 -8.28 -10.18
C LYS A 126 2.41 -8.79 -10.31
N THR A 127 2.02 -9.70 -9.42
CA THR A 127 0.68 -10.30 -9.42
C THR A 127 -0.38 -9.27 -9.00
N ALA A 128 -0.06 -8.41 -8.03
CA ALA A 128 -0.94 -7.34 -7.59
C ALA A 128 -1.20 -6.33 -8.72
N LEU A 129 -0.14 -5.87 -9.38
CA LEU A 129 -0.25 -4.95 -10.51
C LEU A 129 -1.06 -5.55 -11.66
N ARG A 130 -0.80 -6.79 -12.00
CA ARG A 130 -1.56 -7.50 -13.04
C ARG A 130 -3.05 -7.53 -12.72
N TYR A 131 -3.39 -7.83 -11.48
CA TYR A 131 -4.79 -7.80 -11.04
C TYR A 131 -5.42 -6.42 -11.25
N CYS A 132 -4.75 -5.35 -10.81
CA CYS A 132 -5.26 -3.99 -10.98
C CYS A 132 -5.46 -3.62 -12.44
N LEU A 133 -4.51 -3.95 -13.30
CA LEU A 133 -4.59 -3.70 -14.73
C LEU A 133 -5.76 -4.46 -15.36
N ASP A 134 -5.95 -5.73 -14.99
CA ASP A 134 -7.06 -6.53 -15.48
C ASP A 134 -8.41 -5.93 -15.08
N GLN A 135 -8.54 -5.45 -13.85
CA GLN A 135 -9.75 -4.78 -13.39
C GLN A 135 -10.06 -3.48 -14.16
N LEU A 136 -9.03 -2.77 -14.58
CA LEU A 136 -9.16 -1.56 -15.40
C LEU A 136 -9.24 -1.88 -16.89
N GLN A 137 -9.26 -3.15 -17.27
CA GLN A 137 -9.27 -3.61 -18.66
C GLN A 137 -8.05 -3.11 -19.46
N LEU A 138 -6.90 -3.04 -18.77
CA LEU A 138 -5.62 -2.63 -19.34
C LEU A 138 -4.70 -3.84 -19.50
N GLU A 139 -3.80 -3.74 -20.44
CA GLU A 139 -2.90 -4.84 -20.77
C GLU A 139 -1.52 -4.28 -21.11
N ILE A 140 -0.48 -4.89 -20.56
CA ILE A 140 0.90 -4.59 -20.92
C ILE A 140 1.26 -5.48 -22.10
N LYS A 141 1.57 -4.87 -23.23
CA LYS A 141 2.00 -5.56 -24.45
C LYS A 141 3.46 -5.31 -24.74
N GLN A 142 4.15 -6.35 -25.18
CA GLN A 142 5.50 -6.20 -25.70
C GLN A 142 5.42 -5.57 -27.09
N THR A 143 6.04 -4.43 -27.25
CA THR A 143 6.13 -3.78 -28.57
C THR A 143 7.23 -4.46 -29.38
N GLN A 144 6.89 -4.97 -30.52
CA GLN A 144 7.87 -5.44 -31.50
C GLN A 144 8.38 -4.25 -32.29
N ASN A 145 9.64 -3.89 -32.06
CA ASN A 145 10.32 -2.94 -32.94
C ASN A 145 10.83 -3.68 -34.17
N ALA A 146 10.30 -3.30 -35.28
CA ALA A 146 10.83 -3.79 -36.55
C ALA A 146 12.23 -3.24 -36.82
#